data_62a744f1c42e022f374ab77492e2d8bc
#
_entry.id   62a744f1c42e022f374ab77492e2d8bc
#
_cell.length_a   1.000
_cell.length_b   1.000
_cell.length_c   1.000
_cell.angle_alpha   90.00
_cell.angle_beta   90.00
_cell.angle_gamma   90.00
#
_symmetry.space_group_name_H-M   'P 1'
#
loop_
_entity.id
_entity.type
_entity.pdbx_description
1 polymer ?
#
loop_
_entity_poly.entity_id
_entity_poly.type
_entity_poly.pdbx_seq_one_letter_code
_entity_poly.pdbx_strand_id
1 'polypeptide(L)'
;MPAVSRIRKTKIIATIGPASDSLEILDAMIRAGMNVARLNLSHGSFADHEERMERIRAVASGMGAQVAIMVDTRGIEIRTGKLEGGKAELTAGGPFVLYTDGHTGDHTGVSVSNRSLPEEVKPGTPILLDDGAMELEVTGVEAACIHCKVIHGGLLRENKSVNLPETELALSSVSPEYREDVVRELTFAAENDVDYLAASFVQNAADIERMREILLGYERKIPIIAKIENRAGLGNLEEIVEAADGVMVARGDLGVELPLADVPGFQKKIIRTTVSSGKPVITATEMLASMERNPKPTRAEASDVANAILDGSSAVMLSGETAMGKYPVESVRTMATLAIRAEGSLREYGYLQKILPNPSNRVTEAIARYAVQMADSLEAAAILSITDTGFTSRLVSKHRPDCPILAITRSKLVARRLAMNWGVTPIRYDDGDDDEAKLVHALQEARRMGFVSAGDTVVVTSGYQQTTGGTDLIRVVTVAG
;
A
#
# COMPACT_ATOMS: atom_id res chain seq x y z
N MET A 1 5.96 -19.18 -31.09
CA MET A 1 5.28 -17.92 -30.74
C MET A 1 6.34 -16.91 -30.38
N PRO A 2 6.41 -15.72 -30.99
CA PRO A 2 7.36 -14.70 -30.58
C PRO A 2 7.03 -14.34 -29.14
N ALA A 3 8.07 -14.16 -28.31
CA ALA A 3 7.92 -13.72 -26.92
C ALA A 3 7.41 -12.27 -26.97
N VAL A 4 6.08 -12.10 -26.89
CA VAL A 4 5.51 -10.80 -26.54
C VAL A 4 6.13 -10.46 -25.19
N SER A 5 6.94 -9.40 -25.15
CA SER A 5 7.44 -8.82 -23.91
C SER A 5 6.22 -8.50 -23.06
N ARG A 6 5.87 -9.39 -22.12
CA ARG A 6 4.69 -9.18 -21.27
C ARG A 6 5.00 -8.00 -20.35
N ILE A 7 4.34 -6.89 -20.64
CA ILE A 7 4.42 -5.69 -19.81
C ILE A 7 3.76 -6.00 -18.48
N ARG A 8 4.50 -5.82 -17.39
CA ARG A 8 3.99 -6.03 -16.03
C ARG A 8 2.91 -5.01 -15.69
N LYS A 9 1.78 -5.48 -15.19
CA LYS A 9 0.61 -4.69 -14.82
C LYS A 9 0.53 -4.44 -13.31
N THR A 10 0.84 -5.44 -12.49
CA THR A 10 0.93 -5.32 -11.03
C THR A 10 2.06 -4.39 -10.63
N LYS A 11 1.78 -3.43 -9.77
CA LYS A 11 2.77 -2.43 -9.36
C LYS A 11 3.65 -2.95 -8.22
N ILE A 12 4.87 -2.42 -8.13
CA ILE A 12 5.81 -2.77 -7.07
C ILE A 12 6.07 -1.53 -6.23
N ILE A 13 5.82 -1.66 -4.95
CA ILE A 13 6.18 -0.69 -3.92
C ILE A 13 7.43 -1.20 -3.23
N ALA A 14 8.45 -0.37 -3.11
CA ALA A 14 9.67 -0.71 -2.39
C ALA A 14 9.91 0.28 -1.27
N THR A 15 10.16 -0.22 -0.07
CA THR A 15 10.54 0.64 1.07
C THR A 15 11.99 1.07 0.92
N ILE A 16 12.21 2.38 0.98
CA ILE A 16 13.53 2.97 0.87
C ILE A 16 14.11 3.17 2.27
N GLY A 17 15.31 2.65 2.46
CA GLY A 17 16.06 2.72 3.70
C GLY A 17 17.56 2.65 3.45
N PRO A 18 18.39 2.45 4.48
CA PRO A 18 19.84 2.47 4.38
C PRO A 18 20.45 1.57 3.30
N ALA A 19 19.78 0.47 2.92
CA ALA A 19 20.26 -0.44 1.87
C ALA A 19 19.93 0.04 0.45
N SER A 20 19.07 1.04 0.28
CA SER A 20 18.52 1.43 -1.02
C SER A 20 18.47 2.93 -1.30
N ASP A 21 19.01 3.79 -0.44
CA ASP A 21 18.92 5.25 -0.57
C ASP A 21 20.03 5.90 -1.41
N SER A 22 20.99 5.14 -1.95
CA SER A 22 21.98 5.69 -2.90
C SER A 22 21.39 5.89 -4.30
N LEU A 23 21.92 6.87 -5.05
CA LEU A 23 21.44 7.19 -6.40
C LEU A 23 21.55 5.99 -7.35
N GLU A 24 22.65 5.22 -7.24
CA GLU A 24 22.91 4.05 -8.07
C GLU A 24 21.90 2.92 -7.79
N ILE A 25 21.60 2.66 -6.53
CA ILE A 25 20.64 1.62 -6.15
C ILE A 25 19.21 2.04 -6.53
N LEU A 26 18.86 3.31 -6.31
CA LEU A 26 17.56 3.85 -6.73
C LEU A 26 17.36 3.73 -8.25
N ASP A 27 18.36 4.11 -9.06
CA ASP A 27 18.32 3.91 -10.52
C ASP A 27 18.11 2.44 -10.89
N ALA A 28 18.90 1.56 -10.28
CA ALA A 28 18.78 0.11 -10.54
C ALA A 28 17.43 -0.47 -10.12
N MET A 29 16.84 -0.03 -9.00
CA MET A 29 15.51 -0.46 -8.53
C MET A 29 14.39 0.05 -9.44
N ILE A 30 14.47 1.30 -9.92
CA ILE A 30 13.51 1.83 -10.90
C ILE A 30 13.59 1.04 -12.20
N ARG A 31 14.77 0.76 -12.72
CA ARG A 31 14.97 -0.10 -13.91
C ARG A 31 14.49 -1.55 -13.69
N ALA A 32 14.64 -2.08 -12.46
CA ALA A 32 14.13 -3.40 -12.10
C ALA A 32 12.60 -3.43 -12.01
N GLY A 33 11.93 -2.28 -11.92
CA GLY A 33 10.48 -2.15 -11.99
C GLY A 33 9.80 -1.54 -10.76
N MET A 34 10.50 -0.86 -9.88
CA MET A 34 9.87 -0.09 -8.79
C MET A 34 8.96 1.01 -9.36
N ASN A 35 7.74 1.08 -8.86
CA ASN A 35 6.73 2.07 -9.26
C ASN A 35 6.46 3.10 -8.16
N VAL A 36 6.57 2.68 -6.90
CA VAL A 36 6.31 3.51 -5.73
C VAL A 36 7.45 3.33 -4.73
N ALA A 37 8.01 4.41 -4.27
CA ALA A 37 8.96 4.44 -3.16
C ALA A 37 8.20 4.71 -1.86
N ARG A 38 8.26 3.78 -0.91
CA ARG A 38 7.65 3.93 0.42
C ARG A 38 8.69 4.42 1.42
N LEU A 39 8.32 5.44 2.19
CA LEU A 39 9.09 5.99 3.31
C LEU A 39 8.33 5.71 4.61
N ASN A 40 8.88 4.84 5.45
CA ASN A 40 8.27 4.47 6.73
C ASN A 40 8.73 5.40 7.83
N LEU A 41 7.85 6.26 8.34
CA LEU A 41 8.15 7.24 9.39
C LEU A 41 8.43 6.61 10.78
N SER A 42 8.18 5.31 10.95
CA SER A 42 8.57 4.60 12.18
C SER A 42 10.08 4.52 12.36
N HIS A 43 10.88 4.79 11.30
CA HIS A 43 12.33 4.69 11.29
C HIS A 43 12.97 5.92 10.65
N GLY A 44 14.00 6.45 11.28
CA GLY A 44 14.71 7.64 10.80
C GLY A 44 14.05 8.94 11.25
N SER A 45 14.66 10.06 10.89
CA SER A 45 14.15 11.40 11.12
C SER A 45 13.43 11.96 9.88
N PHE A 46 12.65 13.02 10.03
CA PHE A 46 12.05 13.71 8.90
C PHE A 46 13.11 14.21 7.90
N ALA A 47 14.24 14.72 8.41
CA ALA A 47 15.33 15.16 7.54
C ALA A 47 15.93 14.03 6.68
N ASP A 48 16.09 12.82 7.25
CA ASP A 48 16.52 11.64 6.47
C ASP A 48 15.52 11.32 5.35
N HIS A 49 14.22 11.47 5.64
CA HIS A 49 13.18 11.20 4.65
C HIS A 49 13.12 12.27 3.57
N GLU A 50 13.32 13.55 3.90
CA GLU A 50 13.44 14.65 2.91
C GLU A 50 14.58 14.38 1.94
N GLU A 51 15.76 14.06 2.44
CA GLU A 51 16.93 13.74 1.60
C GLU A 51 16.67 12.54 0.68
N ARG A 52 16.03 11.48 1.18
CA ARG A 52 15.61 10.33 0.36
C ARG A 52 14.62 10.74 -0.73
N MET A 53 13.63 11.58 -0.41
CA MET A 53 12.66 12.07 -1.38
C MET A 53 13.32 12.86 -2.50
N GLU A 54 14.26 13.75 -2.18
CA GLU A 54 15.03 14.49 -3.17
C GLU A 54 15.81 13.57 -4.10
N ARG A 55 16.50 12.57 -3.56
CA ARG A 55 17.24 11.56 -4.35
C ARG A 55 16.32 10.77 -5.27
N ILE A 56 15.17 10.29 -4.77
CA ILE A 56 14.18 9.57 -5.57
C ILE A 56 13.67 10.44 -6.71
N ARG A 57 13.32 11.72 -6.42
CA ARG A 57 12.82 12.66 -7.44
C ARG A 57 13.90 12.96 -8.50
N ALA A 58 15.16 13.16 -8.09
CA ALA A 58 16.27 13.42 -8.99
C ALA A 58 16.50 12.25 -9.95
N VAL A 59 16.59 11.03 -9.43
CA VAL A 59 16.80 9.82 -10.25
C VAL A 59 15.61 9.58 -11.19
N ALA A 60 14.37 9.62 -10.68
CA ALA A 60 13.19 9.42 -11.51
C ALA A 60 13.09 10.46 -12.64
N SER A 61 13.36 11.73 -12.34
CA SER A 61 13.38 12.81 -13.34
C SER A 61 14.45 12.60 -14.39
N GLY A 62 15.68 12.22 -14.00
CA GLY A 62 16.78 11.94 -14.93
C GLY A 62 16.48 10.78 -15.89
N MET A 63 15.65 9.83 -15.46
CA MET A 63 15.22 8.68 -16.26
C MET A 63 13.94 8.95 -17.08
N GLY A 64 13.24 10.07 -16.87
CA GLY A 64 11.88 10.29 -17.37
C GLY A 64 10.85 9.32 -16.80
N ALA A 65 11.14 8.70 -15.65
CA ALA A 65 10.26 7.70 -15.02
C ALA A 65 9.23 8.37 -14.08
N GLN A 66 8.03 7.78 -14.03
CA GLN A 66 6.99 8.19 -13.09
C GLN A 66 7.04 7.29 -11.86
N VAL A 67 7.68 7.78 -10.78
CA VAL A 67 7.74 7.10 -9.49
C VAL A 67 6.95 7.90 -8.47
N ALA A 68 5.95 7.28 -7.85
CA ALA A 68 5.21 7.88 -6.75
C ALA A 68 6.00 7.75 -5.44
N ILE A 69 5.80 8.72 -4.53
CA ILE A 69 6.30 8.64 -3.16
C ILE A 69 5.11 8.43 -2.23
N MET A 70 5.19 7.40 -1.41
CA MET A 70 4.23 7.09 -0.38
C MET A 70 4.89 7.21 1.00
N VAL A 71 4.35 8.08 1.84
CA VAL A 71 4.72 8.19 3.26
C VAL A 71 3.80 7.29 4.06
N ASP A 72 4.38 6.44 4.91
CA ASP A 72 3.68 5.52 5.79
C ASP A 72 3.83 6.00 7.23
N THR A 73 2.70 6.35 7.86
CA THR A 73 2.66 6.91 9.22
C THR A 73 3.01 5.85 10.25
N ARG A 74 3.53 6.29 11.41
CA ARG A 74 3.82 5.38 12.54
C ARG A 74 2.57 4.71 13.06
N GLY A 75 1.48 5.47 13.11
CA GLY A 75 0.25 5.02 13.76
C GLY A 75 0.35 5.00 15.28
N ILE A 76 -0.68 4.48 15.91
CA ILE A 76 -0.74 4.31 17.37
C ILE A 76 -0.28 2.90 17.68
N GLU A 77 0.96 2.78 18.04
CA GLU A 77 1.53 1.53 18.50
C GLU A 77 1.81 1.62 20.00
N ILE A 78 1.23 0.71 20.77
CA ILE A 78 1.59 0.58 22.17
C ILE A 78 2.94 -0.11 22.23
N ARG A 79 3.89 0.48 22.94
CA ARG A 79 5.24 -0.06 23.08
C ARG A 79 5.66 -0.20 24.54
N THR A 80 6.50 -1.18 24.81
CA THR A 80 7.20 -1.31 26.10
C THR A 80 8.22 -0.19 26.25
N GLY A 81 8.46 0.22 27.48
CA GLY A 81 9.44 1.23 27.84
C GLY A 81 10.87 0.70 27.91
N LYS A 82 11.70 1.43 28.68
CA LYS A 82 13.10 1.07 28.92
C LYS A 82 13.23 -0.06 29.94
N LEU A 83 14.31 -0.82 29.84
CA LEU A 83 14.64 -1.92 30.74
C LEU A 83 16.05 -1.74 31.32
N GLU A 84 16.27 -2.10 32.58
CA GLU A 84 17.58 -2.18 33.16
C GLU A 84 18.47 -3.14 32.36
N GLY A 85 19.61 -2.66 31.89
CA GLY A 85 20.49 -3.44 31.01
C GLY A 85 19.95 -3.69 29.62
N GLY A 86 18.86 -2.97 29.19
CA GLY A 86 18.29 -3.00 27.83
C GLY A 86 17.45 -4.24 27.48
N LYS A 87 17.30 -5.18 28.42
CA LYS A 87 16.57 -6.45 28.19
C LYS A 87 16.16 -7.12 29.49
N ALA A 88 15.10 -7.94 29.44
CA ALA A 88 14.65 -8.78 30.56
C ALA A 88 14.25 -10.18 30.03
N GLU A 89 14.58 -11.21 30.79
CA GLU A 89 14.16 -12.59 30.49
C GLU A 89 12.82 -12.85 31.17
N LEU A 90 11.78 -13.16 30.39
CA LEU A 90 10.46 -13.52 30.86
C LEU A 90 10.35 -15.03 30.95
N THR A 91 10.12 -15.55 32.17
CA THR A 91 9.99 -17.00 32.39
C THR A 91 8.52 -17.41 32.37
N ALA A 92 8.18 -18.41 31.54
CA ALA A 92 6.83 -18.95 31.47
C ALA A 92 6.29 -19.40 32.84
N GLY A 93 5.07 -19.05 33.16
CA GLY A 93 4.40 -19.30 34.42
C GLY A 93 4.70 -18.26 35.51
N GLY A 94 5.70 -17.38 35.32
CA GLY A 94 6.07 -16.32 36.24
C GLY A 94 5.12 -15.12 36.19
N PRO A 95 5.10 -14.29 37.26
CA PRO A 95 4.41 -13.00 37.27
C PRO A 95 5.19 -11.96 36.45
N PHE A 96 4.46 -11.02 35.82
CA PHE A 96 5.05 -9.87 35.16
C PHE A 96 4.06 -8.69 35.23
N VAL A 97 4.55 -7.47 35.40
CA VAL A 97 3.70 -6.29 35.58
C VAL A 97 3.93 -5.30 34.42
N LEU A 98 2.84 -4.81 33.83
CA LEU A 98 2.90 -3.68 32.90
C LEU A 98 2.48 -2.40 33.65
N TYR A 99 3.33 -1.40 33.61
CA TYR A 99 3.14 -0.12 34.31
C TYR A 99 2.81 0.99 33.32
N THR A 100 2.06 2.00 33.76
CA THR A 100 1.70 3.15 32.90
C THR A 100 2.36 4.47 33.34
N ASP A 101 3.29 4.42 34.31
CA ASP A 101 3.95 5.56 34.90
C ASP A 101 5.31 5.93 34.25
N GLY A 102 5.77 5.12 33.27
CA GLY A 102 6.96 5.40 32.47
C GLY A 102 8.31 5.11 33.17
N HIS A 103 8.32 4.38 34.28
CA HIS A 103 9.59 4.03 34.96
C HIS A 103 10.40 3.00 34.14
N THR A 104 11.69 2.92 34.38
CA THR A 104 12.56 1.87 33.82
C THR A 104 12.25 0.53 34.47
N GLY A 105 11.86 -0.47 33.64
CA GLY A 105 11.50 -1.81 34.11
C GLY A 105 12.68 -2.74 34.29
N ASP A 106 12.38 -3.96 34.73
CA ASP A 106 13.31 -5.07 34.94
C ASP A 106 12.68 -6.43 34.62
N HIS A 107 13.19 -7.53 35.19
CA HIS A 107 12.65 -8.87 35.04
C HIS A 107 11.27 -9.10 35.71
N THR A 108 10.78 -8.14 36.49
CA THR A 108 9.48 -8.21 37.19
C THR A 108 8.39 -7.41 36.48
N GLY A 109 8.76 -6.45 35.62
CA GLY A 109 7.81 -5.66 34.89
C GLY A 109 8.45 -4.57 34.03
N VAL A 110 7.65 -3.96 33.15
CA VAL A 110 8.07 -2.88 32.28
C VAL A 110 6.94 -1.86 32.09
N SER A 111 7.30 -0.60 31.86
CA SER A 111 6.29 0.41 31.50
C SER A 111 5.79 0.21 30.07
N VAL A 112 4.58 0.72 29.80
CA VAL A 112 3.98 0.77 28.46
C VAL A 112 3.60 2.21 28.10
N SER A 113 3.60 2.53 26.80
CA SER A 113 3.34 3.87 26.30
C SER A 113 1.88 4.33 26.47
N ASN A 114 0.93 3.41 26.54
CA ASN A 114 -0.50 3.71 26.69
C ASN A 114 -0.88 3.81 28.18
N ARG A 115 -1.25 5.02 28.62
CA ARG A 115 -1.64 5.28 30.02
C ARG A 115 -3.04 4.78 30.36
N SER A 116 -3.94 4.71 29.38
CA SER A 116 -5.32 4.24 29.57
C SER A 116 -5.46 2.71 29.50
N LEU A 117 -4.40 1.99 29.16
CA LEU A 117 -4.43 0.54 28.99
C LEU A 117 -5.07 -0.23 30.17
N PRO A 118 -4.89 0.13 31.44
CA PRO A 118 -5.58 -0.52 32.57
C PRO A 118 -7.10 -0.43 32.51
N GLU A 119 -7.67 0.61 31.87
CA GLU A 119 -9.11 0.79 31.73
C GLU A 119 -9.70 -0.09 30.61
N GLU A 120 -8.85 -0.59 29.72
CA GLU A 120 -9.23 -1.31 28.50
C GLU A 120 -9.08 -2.84 28.62
N VAL A 121 -8.40 -3.32 29.67
CA VAL A 121 -8.15 -4.75 29.89
C VAL A 121 -8.85 -5.29 31.12
N LYS A 122 -9.08 -6.59 31.15
CA LYS A 122 -9.69 -7.31 32.28
C LYS A 122 -8.96 -8.64 32.52
N PRO A 123 -9.08 -9.26 33.70
CA PRO A 123 -8.55 -10.60 33.92
C PRO A 123 -8.97 -11.58 32.84
N GLY A 124 -7.99 -12.33 32.33
CA GLY A 124 -8.12 -13.25 31.18
C GLY A 124 -7.82 -12.63 29.82
N THR A 125 -7.61 -11.30 29.72
CA THR A 125 -7.19 -10.67 28.44
C THR A 125 -5.79 -11.11 28.05
N PRO A 126 -5.54 -11.65 26.83
CA PRO A 126 -4.19 -11.91 26.33
C PRO A 126 -3.51 -10.62 25.90
N ILE A 127 -2.24 -10.49 26.22
CA ILE A 127 -1.36 -9.40 25.77
C ILE A 127 -0.14 -10.02 25.09
N LEU A 128 0.11 -9.63 23.84
CA LEU A 128 1.24 -10.06 23.05
C LEU A 128 2.35 -9.03 23.08
N LEU A 129 3.59 -9.47 23.26
CA LEU A 129 4.79 -8.62 23.23
C LEU A 129 5.70 -9.05 22.09
N ASP A 130 6.44 -8.07 21.51
CA ASP A 130 7.41 -8.30 20.42
C ASP A 130 6.79 -9.08 19.26
N ASP A 131 5.75 -8.51 18.66
CA ASP A 131 5.00 -9.06 17.52
C ASP A 131 4.50 -10.50 17.75
N GLY A 132 4.09 -10.78 18.99
CA GLY A 132 3.57 -12.10 19.39
C GLY A 132 4.64 -13.12 19.76
N ALA A 133 5.92 -12.75 19.84
CA ALA A 133 7.00 -13.62 20.28
C ALA A 133 6.85 -14.05 21.74
N MET A 134 6.18 -13.24 22.56
CA MET A 134 5.87 -13.53 23.97
C MET A 134 4.39 -13.27 24.23
N GLU A 135 3.80 -14.01 25.17
CA GLU A 135 2.39 -13.90 25.52
C GLU A 135 2.23 -13.77 27.04
N LEU A 136 1.41 -12.81 27.43
CA LEU A 136 0.98 -12.58 28.81
C LEU A 136 -0.55 -12.78 28.90
N GLU A 137 -1.02 -13.18 30.07
CA GLU A 137 -2.45 -13.18 30.42
C GLU A 137 -2.67 -12.26 31.62
N VAL A 138 -3.60 -11.33 31.50
CA VAL A 138 -3.96 -10.44 32.61
C VAL A 138 -4.57 -11.23 33.76
N THR A 139 -4.02 -11.06 34.96
CA THR A 139 -4.51 -11.68 36.20
C THR A 139 -5.19 -10.68 37.13
N GLY A 140 -4.88 -9.40 37.00
CA GLY A 140 -5.49 -8.32 37.80
C GLY A 140 -5.14 -6.95 37.23
N VAL A 141 -5.93 -5.95 37.56
CA VAL A 141 -5.76 -4.57 37.11
C VAL A 141 -5.85 -3.61 38.30
N GLU A 142 -4.95 -2.67 38.38
CA GLU A 142 -4.95 -1.53 39.29
C GLU A 142 -4.87 -0.22 38.49
N ALA A 143 -5.06 0.93 39.18
CA ALA A 143 -5.17 2.22 38.47
C ALA A 143 -3.96 2.57 37.55
N ALA A 144 -2.77 2.11 37.87
CA ALA A 144 -1.54 2.43 37.11
C ALA A 144 -0.73 1.21 36.68
N CYS A 145 -1.25 0.00 36.88
CA CYS A 145 -0.55 -1.22 36.48
C CYS A 145 -1.48 -2.38 36.17
N ILE A 146 -0.99 -3.29 35.36
CA ILE A 146 -1.65 -4.52 34.93
C ILE A 146 -0.80 -5.69 35.37
N HIS A 147 -1.35 -6.50 36.27
CA HIS A 147 -0.70 -7.74 36.70
C HIS A 147 -0.96 -8.84 35.67
N CYS A 148 0.11 -9.49 35.24
CA CYS A 148 0.05 -10.54 34.25
C CYS A 148 0.76 -11.81 34.73
N LYS A 149 0.37 -12.92 34.11
CA LYS A 149 1.11 -14.18 34.13
C LYS A 149 1.74 -14.38 32.75
N VAL A 150 3.01 -14.73 32.71
CA VAL A 150 3.69 -15.09 31.45
C VAL A 150 3.20 -16.45 30.98
N ILE A 151 2.57 -16.49 29.81
CA ILE A 151 2.13 -17.74 29.15
C ILE A 151 3.26 -18.29 28.28
N HIS A 152 3.76 -17.43 27.36
CA HIS A 152 4.95 -17.76 26.58
C HIS A 152 6.04 -16.72 26.88
N GLY A 153 7.16 -17.21 27.44
CA GLY A 153 8.31 -16.38 27.82
C GLY A 153 9.31 -16.19 26.69
N GLY A 154 10.32 -15.37 26.96
CA GLY A 154 11.38 -15.06 26.03
C GLY A 154 12.21 -13.86 26.47
N LEU A 155 13.13 -13.42 25.61
CA LEU A 155 14.00 -12.28 25.86
C LEU A 155 13.32 -10.98 25.39
N LEU A 156 12.69 -10.27 26.32
CA LEU A 156 12.09 -8.95 26.04
C LEU A 156 13.20 -7.89 25.96
N ARG A 157 13.16 -7.08 24.89
CA ARG A 157 14.00 -5.90 24.70
C ARG A 157 13.17 -4.63 24.87
N GLU A 158 13.87 -3.47 24.94
CA GLU A 158 13.22 -2.16 25.00
C GLU A 158 12.43 -1.83 23.74
N ASN A 159 11.40 -0.99 23.88
CA ASN A 159 10.59 -0.43 22.79
C ASN A 159 9.93 -1.49 21.89
N LYS A 160 9.48 -2.61 22.46
CA LYS A 160 8.80 -3.66 21.74
C LYS A 160 7.29 -3.43 21.66
N SER A 161 6.67 -3.89 20.58
CA SER A 161 5.22 -3.82 20.39
C SER A 161 4.46 -4.52 21.51
N VAL A 162 3.27 -3.95 21.82
CA VAL A 162 2.30 -4.51 22.76
C VAL A 162 0.96 -4.58 22.03
N ASN A 163 0.49 -5.79 21.74
CA ASN A 163 -0.74 -6.02 21.00
C ASN A 163 -1.79 -6.68 21.89
N LEU A 164 -3.04 -6.36 21.66
CA LEU A 164 -4.19 -6.87 22.41
C LEU A 164 -5.24 -7.44 21.43
N PRO A 165 -5.04 -8.66 20.92
CA PRO A 165 -5.83 -9.21 19.80
C PRO A 165 -7.34 -9.34 20.06
N GLU A 166 -7.76 -9.39 21.32
CA GLU A 166 -9.18 -9.54 21.72
C GLU A 166 -9.81 -8.25 22.24
N THR A 167 -9.06 -7.15 22.26
CA THR A 167 -9.50 -5.88 22.85
C THR A 167 -9.69 -4.82 21.78
N GLU A 168 -10.90 -4.26 21.69
CA GLU A 168 -11.13 -3.03 20.94
C GLU A 168 -10.55 -1.86 21.74
N LEU A 169 -9.37 -1.43 21.36
CA LEU A 169 -8.74 -0.27 21.98
C LEU A 169 -9.53 1.00 21.58
N ALA A 170 -9.88 1.82 22.58
CA ALA A 170 -10.51 3.12 22.35
C ALA A 170 -9.59 4.13 21.65
N LEU A 171 -8.34 3.76 21.40
CA LEU A 171 -7.32 4.58 20.77
C LEU A 171 -7.53 4.64 19.26
N SER A 172 -7.96 5.77 18.76
CA SER A 172 -7.89 6.09 17.34
C SER A 172 -6.66 6.98 17.07
N SER A 173 -6.15 6.94 15.83
CA SER A 173 -5.02 7.77 15.38
C SER A 173 -5.23 9.29 15.56
N VAL A 174 -6.38 9.68 16.07
CA VAL A 174 -6.82 11.05 16.31
C VAL A 174 -7.22 11.30 17.76
N SER A 175 -6.97 10.33 18.67
CA SER A 175 -7.14 10.57 20.11
C SER A 175 -6.21 11.71 20.57
N PRO A 176 -6.60 12.50 21.60
CA PRO A 176 -5.83 13.66 22.05
C PRO A 176 -4.37 13.35 22.37
N GLU A 177 -4.10 12.14 22.83
CA GLU A 177 -2.79 11.65 23.27
C GLU A 177 -1.77 11.51 22.13
N TYR A 178 -2.23 11.15 20.92
CA TYR A 178 -1.38 10.94 19.72
C TYR A 178 -1.54 12.02 18.67
N ARG A 179 -2.45 12.96 18.90
CA ARG A 179 -2.81 14.01 17.94
C ARG A 179 -1.61 14.83 17.46
N GLU A 180 -0.68 15.14 18.36
CA GLU A 180 0.49 15.95 18.00
C GLU A 180 1.41 15.21 17.04
N ASP A 181 1.67 13.94 17.26
CA ASP A 181 2.53 13.13 16.39
C ASP A 181 1.89 12.92 15.02
N VAL A 182 0.60 12.58 14.98
CA VAL A 182 -0.16 12.45 13.73
C VAL A 182 -0.15 13.77 12.95
N VAL A 183 -0.42 14.91 13.60
CA VAL A 183 -0.38 16.23 12.95
C VAL A 183 1.01 16.51 12.39
N ARG A 184 2.09 16.21 13.10
CA ARG A 184 3.47 16.39 12.62
C ARG A 184 3.78 15.55 11.37
N GLU A 185 3.34 14.29 11.32
CA GLU A 185 3.51 13.41 10.17
C GLU A 185 2.70 13.87 8.96
N LEU A 186 1.45 14.29 9.19
CA LEU A 186 0.60 14.85 8.13
C LEU A 186 1.13 16.18 7.60
N THR A 187 1.66 17.04 8.49
CA THR A 187 2.35 18.29 8.12
C THR A 187 3.55 17.97 7.23
N PHE A 188 4.40 17.05 7.65
CA PHE A 188 5.53 16.58 6.86
C PHE A 188 5.10 16.11 5.46
N ALA A 189 4.05 15.29 5.37
CA ALA A 189 3.53 14.82 4.09
C ALA A 189 2.98 15.96 3.22
N ALA A 190 2.32 16.95 3.82
CA ALA A 190 1.75 18.08 3.10
C ALA A 190 2.83 19.03 2.54
N GLU A 191 3.91 19.26 3.28
CA GLU A 191 4.98 20.18 2.90
C GLU A 191 5.93 19.58 1.85
N ASN A 192 6.04 18.24 1.77
CA ASN A 192 7.05 17.54 0.98
C ASN A 192 6.57 16.93 -0.36
N ASP A 193 5.49 17.41 -0.95
CA ASP A 193 4.92 16.95 -2.24
C ASP A 193 4.79 15.41 -2.34
N VAL A 194 4.25 14.81 -1.29
CA VAL A 194 3.98 13.37 -1.19
C VAL A 194 2.82 13.00 -2.12
N ASP A 195 2.91 11.87 -2.79
CA ASP A 195 1.88 11.39 -3.71
C ASP A 195 0.78 10.59 -3.00
N TYR A 196 1.13 9.84 -1.94
CA TYR A 196 0.23 8.99 -1.15
C TYR A 196 0.60 9.01 0.34
N LEU A 197 -0.41 8.97 1.19
CA LEU A 197 -0.26 8.73 2.62
C LEU A 197 -0.80 7.33 2.94
N ALA A 198 0.01 6.44 3.50
CA ALA A 198 -0.46 5.19 4.09
C ALA A 198 -0.72 5.42 5.58
N ALA A 199 -1.99 5.31 5.97
CA ALA A 199 -2.46 5.56 7.32
C ALA A 199 -2.48 4.28 8.12
N SER A 200 -1.63 4.20 9.15
CA SER A 200 -1.53 3.02 10.04
C SER A 200 -2.67 2.94 11.04
N PHE A 201 -3.05 1.73 11.39
CA PHE A 201 -4.03 1.38 12.43
C PHE A 201 -5.42 2.03 12.26
N VAL A 202 -5.87 2.17 11.01
CA VAL A 202 -7.21 2.68 10.72
C VAL A 202 -8.26 1.70 11.27
N GLN A 203 -9.18 2.22 12.08
CA GLN A 203 -10.24 1.45 12.70
C GLN A 203 -11.62 1.69 12.07
N ASN A 204 -11.86 2.89 11.54
CA ASN A 204 -13.15 3.31 10.97
C ASN A 204 -12.98 4.46 9.95
N ALA A 205 -14.08 4.84 9.30
CA ALA A 205 -14.07 5.93 8.32
C ALA A 205 -13.71 7.30 8.92
N ALA A 206 -14.08 7.56 10.19
CA ALA A 206 -13.82 8.84 10.83
C ALA A 206 -12.31 9.10 11.02
N ASP A 207 -11.48 8.08 11.17
CA ASP A 207 -10.02 8.22 11.22
C ASP A 207 -9.50 8.86 9.93
N ILE A 208 -9.98 8.38 8.78
CA ILE A 208 -9.60 8.88 7.46
C ILE A 208 -10.10 10.30 7.24
N GLU A 209 -11.34 10.56 7.59
CA GLU A 209 -11.96 11.88 7.43
C GLU A 209 -11.20 12.95 8.22
N ARG A 210 -10.82 12.65 9.46
CA ARG A 210 -10.02 13.58 10.30
C ARG A 210 -8.62 13.82 9.75
N MET A 211 -7.93 12.80 9.25
CA MET A 211 -6.64 12.98 8.58
C MET A 211 -6.81 13.88 7.35
N ARG A 212 -7.90 13.68 6.60
CA ARG A 212 -8.23 14.50 5.43
C ARG A 212 -8.52 15.95 5.79
N GLU A 213 -9.23 16.21 6.89
CA GLU A 213 -9.46 17.56 7.41
C GLU A 213 -8.15 18.28 7.76
N ILE A 214 -7.21 17.59 8.41
CA ILE A 214 -5.89 18.15 8.72
C ILE A 214 -5.14 18.51 7.43
N LEU A 215 -5.10 17.61 6.45
CA LEU A 215 -4.43 17.85 5.17
C LEU A 215 -5.06 18.99 4.38
N LEU A 216 -6.39 19.18 4.44
CA LEU A 216 -7.09 20.30 3.82
C LEU A 216 -6.68 21.65 4.42
N GLY A 217 -6.32 21.69 5.69
CA GLY A 217 -5.76 22.87 6.34
C GLY A 217 -4.44 23.37 5.70
N TYR A 218 -3.71 22.50 4.99
CA TYR A 218 -2.51 22.79 4.21
C TYR A 218 -2.81 22.98 2.71
N GLU A 219 -4.09 23.08 2.31
CA GLU A 219 -4.52 23.14 0.90
C GLU A 219 -4.03 21.96 0.05
N ARG A 220 -3.78 20.81 0.68
CA ARG A 220 -3.26 19.60 0.02
C ARG A 220 -4.30 18.49 -0.01
N LYS A 221 -4.49 17.91 -1.19
CA LYS A 221 -5.30 16.69 -1.40
C LYS A 221 -4.36 15.51 -1.64
N ILE A 222 -3.86 14.90 -0.56
CA ILE A 222 -3.06 13.69 -0.63
C ILE A 222 -4.00 12.48 -0.52
N PRO A 223 -4.00 11.54 -1.47
CA PRO A 223 -4.75 10.30 -1.37
C PRO A 223 -4.30 9.49 -0.16
N ILE A 224 -5.27 8.98 0.61
CA ILE A 224 -5.04 8.18 1.81
C ILE A 224 -5.26 6.71 1.50
N ILE A 225 -4.25 5.89 1.77
CA ILE A 225 -4.29 4.43 1.73
C ILE A 225 -4.50 3.93 3.15
N ALA A 226 -5.68 3.40 3.44
CA ALA A 226 -5.98 2.85 4.77
C ALA A 226 -5.27 1.50 4.96
N LYS A 227 -4.50 1.36 6.03
CA LYS A 227 -3.88 0.07 6.38
C LYS A 227 -4.84 -0.70 7.28
N ILE A 228 -5.21 -1.90 6.83
CA ILE A 228 -6.04 -2.84 7.61
C ILE A 228 -5.08 -3.74 8.38
N GLU A 229 -4.96 -3.46 9.68
CA GLU A 229 -3.96 -4.03 10.58
C GLU A 229 -4.56 -4.67 11.82
N ASN A 230 -5.85 -4.43 12.08
CA ASN A 230 -6.51 -4.84 13.30
C ASN A 230 -7.94 -5.34 13.05
N ARG A 231 -8.53 -5.93 14.09
CA ARG A 231 -9.90 -6.49 14.07
C ARG A 231 -10.96 -5.43 13.78
N ALA A 232 -10.84 -4.24 14.37
CA ALA A 232 -11.80 -3.15 14.18
C ALA A 232 -11.83 -2.68 12.72
N GLY A 233 -10.66 -2.44 12.11
CA GLY A 233 -10.55 -2.08 10.70
C GLY A 233 -11.10 -3.14 9.75
N LEU A 234 -10.95 -4.43 10.10
CA LEU A 234 -11.56 -5.51 9.32
C LEU A 234 -13.09 -5.57 9.49
N GLY A 235 -13.61 -5.25 10.69
CA GLY A 235 -15.04 -5.16 10.97
C GLY A 235 -15.71 -4.01 10.21
N ASN A 236 -15.04 -2.89 10.09
CA ASN A 236 -15.51 -1.65 9.45
C ASN A 236 -15.01 -1.49 8.00
N LEU A 237 -14.61 -2.61 7.35
CA LEU A 237 -13.92 -2.59 6.06
C LEU A 237 -14.67 -1.82 4.97
N GLU A 238 -15.98 -1.98 4.86
CA GLU A 238 -16.78 -1.37 3.82
C GLU A 238 -16.79 0.16 3.93
N GLU A 239 -16.98 0.71 5.12
CA GLU A 239 -16.95 2.17 5.33
C GLU A 239 -15.54 2.75 5.19
N ILE A 240 -14.51 2.01 5.62
CA ILE A 240 -13.11 2.40 5.41
C ILE A 240 -12.79 2.45 3.93
N VAL A 241 -13.20 1.42 3.17
CA VAL A 241 -13.01 1.39 1.71
C VAL A 241 -13.76 2.54 1.04
N GLU A 242 -14.92 2.95 1.54
CA GLU A 242 -15.66 4.10 0.99
C GLU A 242 -14.91 5.43 1.23
N ALA A 243 -14.41 5.65 2.43
CA ALA A 243 -13.72 6.87 2.83
C ALA A 243 -12.29 7.00 2.26
N ALA A 244 -11.54 5.90 2.18
CA ALA A 244 -10.14 5.87 1.72
C ALA A 244 -10.01 5.99 0.19
N ASP A 245 -8.82 6.34 -0.29
CA ASP A 245 -8.46 6.35 -1.71
C ASP A 245 -7.85 5.03 -2.20
N GLY A 246 -7.54 4.13 -1.28
CA GLY A 246 -7.05 2.76 -1.49
C GLY A 246 -6.86 2.07 -0.15
N VAL A 247 -6.48 0.80 -0.19
CA VAL A 247 -6.30 -0.02 1.02
C VAL A 247 -4.98 -0.80 0.94
N MET A 248 -4.36 -1.00 2.10
CA MET A 248 -3.22 -1.90 2.27
C MET A 248 -3.59 -3.04 3.21
N VAL A 249 -3.36 -4.27 2.77
CA VAL A 249 -3.42 -5.47 3.60
C VAL A 249 -2.06 -5.61 4.27
N ALA A 250 -1.93 -5.19 5.53
CA ALA A 250 -0.70 -5.27 6.32
C ALA A 250 -0.69 -6.60 7.09
N ARG A 251 -0.22 -7.65 6.43
CA ARG A 251 -0.38 -9.04 6.92
C ARG A 251 0.40 -9.34 8.19
N GLY A 252 1.54 -8.66 8.39
CA GLY A 252 2.34 -8.80 9.61
C GLY A 252 1.52 -8.43 10.83
N ASP A 253 1.02 -7.19 10.87
CA ASP A 253 0.22 -6.68 11.99
C ASP A 253 -1.10 -7.45 12.13
N LEU A 254 -1.75 -7.74 10.99
CA LEU A 254 -3.00 -8.50 10.98
C LEU A 254 -2.84 -9.91 11.54
N GLY A 255 -1.68 -10.55 11.30
CA GLY A 255 -1.35 -11.89 11.80
C GLY A 255 -1.01 -11.93 13.29
N VAL A 256 -0.71 -10.78 13.90
CA VAL A 256 -0.58 -10.64 15.36
C VAL A 256 -1.95 -10.42 16.01
N GLU A 257 -2.83 -9.67 15.36
CA GLU A 257 -4.15 -9.30 15.86
C GLU A 257 -5.23 -10.37 15.65
N LEU A 258 -5.03 -11.28 14.70
CA LEU A 258 -6.00 -12.31 14.30
C LEU A 258 -5.34 -13.70 14.24
N PRO A 259 -6.13 -14.78 14.37
CA PRO A 259 -5.59 -16.12 14.16
C PRO A 259 -4.92 -16.22 12.78
N LEU A 260 -3.66 -16.66 12.76
CA LEU A 260 -2.86 -16.74 11.53
C LEU A 260 -3.54 -17.51 10.40
N ALA A 261 -4.32 -18.55 10.76
CA ALA A 261 -5.07 -19.37 9.81
C ALA A 261 -6.16 -18.58 9.04
N ASP A 262 -6.65 -17.48 9.59
CA ASP A 262 -7.73 -16.67 9.00
C ASP A 262 -7.20 -15.56 8.08
N VAL A 263 -5.95 -15.15 8.24
CA VAL A 263 -5.33 -14.05 7.48
C VAL A 263 -5.46 -14.22 5.96
N PRO A 264 -5.24 -15.41 5.35
CA PRO A 264 -5.42 -15.57 3.91
C PRO A 264 -6.85 -15.34 3.44
N GLY A 265 -7.85 -15.71 4.26
CA GLY A 265 -9.27 -15.45 3.98
C GLY A 265 -9.59 -13.96 4.03
N PHE A 266 -9.08 -13.26 5.03
CA PHE A 266 -9.25 -11.82 5.18
C PHE A 266 -8.54 -11.04 4.08
N GLN A 267 -7.34 -11.43 3.68
CA GLN A 267 -6.66 -10.87 2.50
C GLN A 267 -7.58 -10.87 1.28
N LYS A 268 -8.19 -12.01 0.96
CA LYS A 268 -9.11 -12.14 -0.17
C LYS A 268 -10.35 -11.25 -0.03
N LYS A 269 -10.91 -11.16 1.18
CA LYS A 269 -12.07 -10.27 1.48
C LYS A 269 -11.69 -8.81 1.24
N ILE A 270 -10.56 -8.35 1.81
CA ILE A 270 -10.10 -6.96 1.70
C ILE A 270 -9.82 -6.61 0.22
N ILE A 271 -9.08 -7.46 -0.49
CA ILE A 271 -8.78 -7.25 -1.91
C ILE A 271 -10.06 -7.11 -2.72
N ARG A 272 -11.00 -8.05 -2.56
CA ARG A 272 -12.26 -8.06 -3.30
C ARG A 272 -13.10 -6.81 -3.04
N THR A 273 -13.29 -6.42 -1.78
CA THR A 273 -14.09 -5.25 -1.39
C THR A 273 -13.47 -3.98 -1.98
N THR A 274 -12.16 -3.82 -1.87
CA THR A 274 -11.45 -2.62 -2.36
C THR A 274 -11.49 -2.50 -3.88
N VAL A 275 -11.19 -3.58 -4.61
CA VAL A 275 -11.20 -3.56 -6.08
C VAL A 275 -12.61 -3.38 -6.62
N SER A 276 -13.63 -3.94 -5.99
CA SER A 276 -15.03 -3.73 -6.37
C SER A 276 -15.43 -2.25 -6.34
N SER A 277 -14.83 -1.47 -5.46
CA SER A 277 -15.03 -0.02 -5.36
C SER A 277 -14.18 0.79 -6.37
N GLY A 278 -13.36 0.12 -7.19
CA GLY A 278 -12.47 0.78 -8.17
C GLY A 278 -11.24 1.43 -7.55
N LYS A 279 -10.87 1.04 -6.34
CA LYS A 279 -9.73 1.58 -5.60
C LYS A 279 -8.55 0.63 -5.63
N PRO A 280 -7.30 1.12 -5.61
CA PRO A 280 -6.12 0.26 -5.55
C PRO A 280 -6.03 -0.46 -4.22
N VAL A 281 -5.57 -1.72 -4.26
CA VAL A 281 -5.25 -2.51 -3.08
C VAL A 281 -3.81 -2.98 -3.13
N ILE A 282 -3.12 -2.87 -2.00
CA ILE A 282 -1.73 -3.24 -1.81
C ILE A 282 -1.67 -4.47 -0.91
N THR A 283 -0.97 -5.53 -1.32
CA THR A 283 -0.60 -6.62 -0.40
C THR A 283 0.82 -6.38 0.10
N ALA A 284 0.97 -6.33 1.42
CA ALA A 284 2.18 -5.90 2.09
C ALA A 284 2.67 -6.92 3.11
N THR A 285 3.94 -6.77 3.49
CA THR A 285 4.69 -7.52 4.49
C THR A 285 4.94 -9.00 4.14
N GLU A 286 6.12 -9.49 4.48
CA GLU A 286 6.54 -10.90 4.33
C GLU A 286 6.37 -11.48 2.91
N MET A 287 6.52 -10.64 1.87
CA MET A 287 6.34 -11.09 0.49
C MET A 287 7.54 -11.91 -0.01
N LEU A 288 8.76 -11.42 0.22
CA LEU A 288 10.02 -12.07 -0.12
C LEU A 288 11.02 -11.93 1.04
N ALA A 289 10.57 -12.06 2.29
CA ALA A 289 11.33 -11.78 3.51
C ALA A 289 12.68 -12.50 3.57
N SER A 290 12.79 -13.73 3.04
CA SER A 290 14.04 -14.45 2.98
C SER A 290 15.10 -13.73 2.13
N MET A 291 14.68 -12.86 1.20
CA MET A 291 15.59 -12.08 0.35
C MET A 291 16.27 -10.91 1.07
N GLU A 292 15.91 -10.62 2.30
CA GLU A 292 16.75 -9.75 3.15
C GLU A 292 18.18 -10.31 3.30
N ARG A 293 18.31 -11.63 3.32
CA ARG A 293 19.58 -12.34 3.57
C ARG A 293 20.04 -13.22 2.42
N ASN A 294 19.12 -13.67 1.57
CA ASN A 294 19.39 -14.61 0.49
C ASN A 294 19.12 -13.97 -0.89
N PRO A 295 19.90 -14.31 -1.93
CA PRO A 295 19.71 -13.75 -3.26
C PRO A 295 18.49 -14.31 -4.03
N LYS A 296 17.79 -15.29 -3.46
CA LYS A 296 16.60 -15.93 -4.04
C LYS A 296 15.56 -16.18 -2.94
N PRO A 297 14.27 -16.05 -3.26
CA PRO A 297 13.19 -16.34 -2.31
C PRO A 297 13.02 -17.86 -2.12
N THR A 298 12.26 -18.21 -1.11
CA THR A 298 11.72 -19.58 -0.93
C THR A 298 10.61 -19.86 -1.97
N ARG A 299 10.27 -21.12 -2.14
CA ARG A 299 9.13 -21.53 -2.99
C ARG A 299 7.79 -21.09 -2.40
N ALA A 300 7.67 -21.05 -1.08
CA ALA A 300 6.47 -20.57 -0.38
C ALA A 300 6.23 -19.07 -0.67
N GLU A 301 7.26 -18.23 -0.56
CA GLU A 301 7.18 -16.82 -0.89
C GLU A 301 6.83 -16.56 -2.37
N ALA A 302 7.43 -17.32 -3.29
CA ALA A 302 7.08 -17.22 -4.70
C ALA A 302 5.60 -17.59 -4.97
N SER A 303 5.08 -18.60 -4.26
CA SER A 303 3.68 -18.98 -4.31
C SER A 303 2.77 -17.92 -3.69
N ASP A 304 3.17 -17.31 -2.60
CA ASP A 304 2.44 -16.26 -1.91
C ASP A 304 2.29 -15.01 -2.78
N VAL A 305 3.39 -14.53 -3.38
CA VAL A 305 3.35 -13.43 -4.36
C VAL A 305 2.38 -13.73 -5.50
N ALA A 306 2.46 -14.94 -6.08
CA ALA A 306 1.56 -15.33 -7.16
C ALA A 306 0.10 -15.33 -6.71
N ASN A 307 -0.21 -15.87 -5.53
CA ASN A 307 -1.55 -15.89 -4.96
C ASN A 307 -2.09 -14.48 -4.70
N ALA A 308 -1.30 -13.58 -4.12
CA ALA A 308 -1.71 -12.19 -3.89
C ALA A 308 -2.12 -11.48 -5.20
N ILE A 309 -1.40 -11.75 -6.30
CA ILE A 309 -1.71 -11.20 -7.61
C ILE A 309 -2.96 -11.85 -8.21
N LEU A 310 -3.12 -13.16 -8.10
CA LEU A 310 -4.29 -13.90 -8.55
C LEU A 310 -5.54 -13.53 -7.75
N ASP A 311 -5.40 -13.17 -6.47
CA ASP A 311 -6.47 -12.62 -5.64
C ASP A 311 -6.94 -11.24 -6.13
N GLY A 312 -6.08 -10.51 -6.86
CA GLY A 312 -6.42 -9.25 -7.48
C GLY A 312 -5.68 -8.02 -6.94
N SER A 313 -4.58 -8.18 -6.23
CA SER A 313 -3.78 -7.05 -5.76
C SER A 313 -3.40 -6.11 -6.89
N SER A 314 -3.54 -4.81 -6.66
CA SER A 314 -3.12 -3.77 -7.60
C SER A 314 -1.62 -3.55 -7.54
N ALA A 315 -1.08 -3.66 -6.34
CA ALA A 315 0.35 -3.56 -6.07
C ALA A 315 0.78 -4.59 -4.99
N VAL A 316 2.04 -4.94 -5.01
CA VAL A 316 2.72 -5.75 -3.99
C VAL A 316 3.87 -4.95 -3.42
N MET A 317 4.15 -5.10 -2.12
CA MET A 317 5.11 -4.27 -1.41
C MET A 317 6.27 -5.08 -0.84
N LEU A 318 7.47 -4.56 -1.01
CA LEU A 318 8.70 -4.99 -0.36
C LEU A 318 9.00 -4.05 0.82
N SER A 319 9.29 -4.60 1.97
CA SER A 319 9.57 -3.90 3.23
C SER A 319 11.06 -3.98 3.59
N GLY A 320 11.45 -4.88 4.49
CA GLY A 320 12.82 -5.11 4.92
C GLY A 320 13.74 -5.53 3.78
N GLU A 321 13.20 -6.27 2.80
CA GLU A 321 13.91 -6.77 1.62
C GLU A 321 14.62 -5.65 0.84
N THR A 322 14.04 -4.46 0.82
CA THR A 322 14.60 -3.29 0.12
C THR A 322 15.12 -2.22 1.06
N ALA A 323 14.58 -2.11 2.28
CA ALA A 323 14.99 -1.07 3.23
C ALA A 323 16.35 -1.38 3.90
N MET A 324 16.57 -2.63 4.30
CA MET A 324 17.71 -3.10 5.10
C MET A 324 18.39 -4.34 4.52
N GLY A 325 17.74 -5.03 3.58
CA GLY A 325 18.17 -6.28 3.01
C GLY A 325 19.45 -6.16 2.18
N LYS A 326 20.16 -7.27 2.01
CA LYS A 326 21.40 -7.33 1.22
C LYS A 326 21.17 -7.30 -0.29
N TYR A 327 19.94 -7.53 -0.74
CA TYR A 327 19.62 -7.74 -2.17
C TYR A 327 18.43 -6.88 -2.64
N PRO A 328 18.46 -5.53 -2.45
CA PRO A 328 17.30 -4.69 -2.75
C PRO A 328 16.89 -4.71 -4.23
N VAL A 329 17.83 -4.65 -5.14
CA VAL A 329 17.59 -4.63 -6.60
C VAL A 329 17.09 -6.00 -7.07
N GLU A 330 17.69 -7.09 -6.59
CA GLU A 330 17.29 -8.47 -6.89
C GLU A 330 15.88 -8.77 -6.39
N SER A 331 15.50 -8.22 -5.23
CA SER A 331 14.16 -8.37 -4.66
C SER A 331 13.12 -7.72 -5.57
N VAL A 332 13.35 -6.50 -6.05
CA VAL A 332 12.47 -5.83 -7.03
C VAL A 332 12.40 -6.62 -8.34
N ARG A 333 13.54 -7.09 -8.85
CA ARG A 333 13.61 -7.88 -10.10
C ARG A 333 12.88 -9.22 -9.99
N THR A 334 13.05 -9.89 -8.86
CA THR A 334 12.35 -11.16 -8.56
C THR A 334 10.84 -10.94 -8.48
N MET A 335 10.41 -9.93 -7.73
CA MET A 335 9.01 -9.54 -7.62
C MET A 335 8.40 -9.23 -9.00
N ALA A 336 9.11 -8.48 -9.85
CA ALA A 336 8.67 -8.18 -11.21
C ALA A 336 8.51 -9.45 -12.07
N THR A 337 9.45 -10.39 -11.94
CA THR A 337 9.40 -11.66 -12.67
C THR A 337 8.21 -12.52 -12.23
N LEU A 338 7.98 -12.63 -10.93
CA LEU A 338 6.84 -13.38 -10.36
C LEU A 338 5.51 -12.74 -10.79
N ALA A 339 5.43 -11.40 -10.75
CA ALA A 339 4.24 -10.68 -11.17
C ALA A 339 3.88 -10.96 -12.63
N ILE A 340 4.83 -10.84 -13.56
CA ILE A 340 4.60 -11.12 -14.99
C ILE A 340 4.09 -12.56 -15.20
N ARG A 341 4.63 -13.53 -14.44
CA ARG A 341 4.22 -14.93 -14.56
C ARG A 341 2.82 -15.17 -14.01
N ALA A 342 2.50 -14.62 -12.84
CA ALA A 342 1.18 -14.73 -12.23
C ALA A 342 0.10 -14.04 -13.10
N GLU A 343 0.39 -12.87 -13.67
CA GLU A 343 -0.50 -12.16 -14.59
C GLU A 343 -0.87 -12.97 -15.82
N GLY A 344 0.04 -13.82 -16.30
CA GLY A 344 -0.25 -14.73 -17.40
C GLY A 344 -1.32 -15.77 -17.10
N SER A 345 -1.65 -15.99 -15.84
CA SER A 345 -2.63 -16.97 -15.37
C SER A 345 -3.91 -16.30 -14.82
N LEU A 346 -4.01 -14.97 -14.85
CA LEU A 346 -5.14 -14.22 -14.29
C LEU A 346 -6.49 -14.60 -14.90
N ARG A 347 -6.56 -14.83 -16.23
CA ARG A 347 -7.80 -15.22 -16.90
C ARG A 347 -8.31 -16.59 -16.44
N GLU A 348 -7.40 -17.53 -16.20
CA GLU A 348 -7.76 -18.90 -15.85
C GLU A 348 -8.01 -19.09 -14.36
N TYR A 349 -7.16 -18.49 -13.53
CA TYR A 349 -7.15 -18.72 -12.09
C TYR A 349 -7.45 -17.47 -11.25
N GLY A 350 -7.55 -16.28 -11.85
CA GLY A 350 -7.77 -15.05 -11.13
C GLY A 350 -9.14 -14.97 -10.46
N TYR A 351 -9.14 -14.55 -9.19
CA TYR A 351 -10.36 -14.42 -8.40
C TYR A 351 -11.25 -13.25 -8.83
N LEU A 352 -10.65 -12.20 -9.39
CA LEU A 352 -11.33 -10.97 -9.83
C LEU A 352 -12.39 -11.16 -10.92
N GLN A 353 -12.34 -12.24 -11.68
CA GLN A 353 -13.35 -12.56 -12.70
C GLN A 353 -14.77 -12.66 -12.13
N LYS A 354 -14.91 -12.79 -10.81
CA LYS A 354 -16.18 -12.89 -10.08
C LYS A 354 -16.63 -11.59 -9.43
N ILE A 355 -15.89 -10.49 -9.61
CA ILE A 355 -16.21 -9.19 -8.99
C ILE A 355 -17.32 -8.51 -9.78
N LEU A 356 -18.42 -8.19 -9.09
CA LEU A 356 -19.49 -7.37 -9.66
C LEU A 356 -19.11 -5.87 -9.57
N PRO A 357 -19.30 -5.09 -10.64
CA PRO A 357 -19.06 -3.66 -10.62
C PRO A 357 -19.93 -2.94 -9.58
N ASN A 358 -19.33 -2.00 -8.84
CA ASN A 358 -20.10 -1.07 -8.01
C ASN A 358 -20.38 0.21 -8.83
N PRO A 359 -21.63 0.57 -9.09
CA PRO A 359 -21.98 1.67 -9.99
C PRO A 359 -21.95 3.04 -9.31
N SER A 360 -20.85 3.42 -8.64
CA SER A 360 -20.71 4.72 -7.98
C SER A 360 -20.78 5.92 -8.95
N ASN A 361 -20.31 5.74 -10.21
CA ASN A 361 -20.52 6.68 -11.31
C ASN A 361 -21.00 5.87 -12.54
N ARG A 362 -22.31 5.79 -12.71
CA ARG A 362 -22.96 4.85 -13.64
C ARG A 362 -22.50 4.99 -15.11
N VAL A 363 -22.29 6.22 -15.58
CA VAL A 363 -21.90 6.46 -16.98
C VAL A 363 -20.43 6.07 -17.17
N THR A 364 -19.52 6.64 -16.39
CA THR A 364 -18.07 6.36 -16.51
C THR A 364 -17.76 4.89 -16.20
N GLU A 365 -18.48 4.25 -15.26
CA GLU A 365 -18.34 2.83 -14.97
C GLU A 365 -18.76 1.96 -16.18
N ALA A 366 -19.88 2.31 -16.84
CA ALA A 366 -20.32 1.63 -18.04
C ALA A 366 -19.31 1.80 -19.19
N ILE A 367 -18.83 3.02 -19.41
CA ILE A 367 -17.79 3.31 -20.42
C ILE A 367 -16.53 2.50 -20.15
N ALA A 368 -16.02 2.50 -18.92
CA ALA A 368 -14.82 1.73 -18.55
C ALA A 368 -14.99 0.23 -18.80
N ARG A 369 -16.11 -0.34 -18.38
CA ARG A 369 -16.44 -1.76 -18.59
C ARG A 369 -16.53 -2.12 -20.07
N TYR A 370 -17.28 -1.32 -20.86
CA TYR A 370 -17.45 -1.60 -22.27
C TYR A 370 -16.18 -1.33 -23.09
N ALA A 371 -15.34 -0.36 -22.67
CA ALA A 371 -14.03 -0.16 -23.29
C ALA A 371 -13.13 -1.39 -23.13
N VAL A 372 -13.14 -2.03 -21.95
CA VAL A 372 -12.39 -3.28 -21.72
C VAL A 372 -12.97 -4.43 -22.56
N GLN A 373 -14.30 -4.61 -22.58
CA GLN A 373 -14.94 -5.64 -23.40
C GLN A 373 -14.68 -5.44 -24.90
N MET A 374 -14.68 -4.19 -25.37
CA MET A 374 -14.36 -3.85 -26.75
C MET A 374 -12.89 -4.14 -27.06
N ALA A 375 -11.99 -3.78 -26.17
CA ALA A 375 -10.57 -4.07 -26.32
C ALA A 375 -10.31 -5.59 -26.39
N ASP A 376 -10.95 -6.38 -25.55
CA ASP A 376 -10.85 -7.85 -25.58
C ASP A 376 -11.43 -8.43 -26.88
N SER A 377 -12.60 -7.94 -27.33
CA SER A 377 -13.27 -8.43 -28.57
C SER A 377 -12.50 -8.10 -29.85
N LEU A 378 -11.77 -6.98 -29.83
CA LEU A 378 -10.99 -6.51 -31.00
C LEU A 378 -9.49 -6.90 -30.89
N GLU A 379 -9.11 -7.64 -29.86
CA GLU A 379 -7.69 -7.94 -29.55
C GLU A 379 -6.83 -6.68 -29.58
N ALA A 380 -7.36 -5.59 -28.99
CA ALA A 380 -6.72 -4.29 -29.04
C ALA A 380 -5.34 -4.31 -28.34
N ALA A 381 -4.36 -3.62 -28.94
CA ALA A 381 -3.00 -3.54 -28.43
C ALA A 381 -2.92 -2.72 -27.12
N ALA A 382 -3.81 -1.72 -26.94
CA ALA A 382 -3.88 -0.88 -25.76
C ALA A 382 -5.26 -0.24 -25.58
N ILE A 383 -5.56 0.20 -24.35
CA ILE A 383 -6.62 1.17 -24.05
C ILE A 383 -5.96 2.51 -23.73
N LEU A 384 -6.28 3.56 -24.50
CA LEU A 384 -5.87 4.93 -24.19
C LEU A 384 -6.96 5.60 -23.36
N SER A 385 -6.59 6.18 -22.23
CA SER A 385 -7.52 6.90 -21.34
C SER A 385 -7.07 8.34 -21.20
N ILE A 386 -7.78 9.28 -21.83
CA ILE A 386 -7.54 10.72 -21.62
C ILE A 386 -8.18 11.11 -20.31
N THR A 387 -7.38 11.66 -19.37
CA THR A 387 -7.82 11.90 -18.00
C THR A 387 -7.09 13.03 -17.31
N ASP A 388 -7.83 13.92 -16.63
CA ASP A 388 -7.25 14.99 -15.83
C ASP A 388 -6.99 14.58 -14.38
N THR A 389 -7.77 13.64 -13.84
CA THR A 389 -7.71 13.21 -12.42
C THR A 389 -7.28 11.77 -12.24
N GLY A 390 -7.17 11.00 -13.34
CA GLY A 390 -6.90 9.57 -13.29
C GLY A 390 -8.13 8.70 -12.98
N PHE A 391 -9.32 9.28 -12.80
CA PHE A 391 -10.51 8.55 -12.38
C PHE A 391 -10.92 7.46 -13.38
N THR A 392 -11.04 7.80 -14.67
CA THR A 392 -11.39 6.83 -15.73
C THR A 392 -10.36 5.72 -15.84
N SER A 393 -9.06 6.07 -15.81
CA SER A 393 -7.99 5.06 -15.88
C SER A 393 -8.06 4.07 -14.71
N ARG A 394 -8.45 4.50 -13.50
CA ARG A 394 -8.68 3.62 -12.35
C ARG A 394 -9.87 2.68 -12.58
N LEU A 395 -10.97 3.19 -13.13
CA LEU A 395 -12.14 2.35 -13.45
C LEU A 395 -11.84 1.34 -14.56
N VAL A 396 -11.10 1.72 -15.60
CA VAL A 396 -10.62 0.76 -16.62
C VAL A 396 -9.72 -0.30 -15.96
N SER A 397 -8.79 0.12 -15.08
CA SER A 397 -7.90 -0.78 -14.33
C SER A 397 -8.66 -1.79 -13.47
N LYS A 398 -9.80 -1.40 -12.86
CA LYS A 398 -10.69 -2.29 -12.09
C LYS A 398 -11.13 -3.52 -12.88
N HIS A 399 -11.41 -3.35 -14.19
CA HIS A 399 -11.88 -4.44 -15.06
C HIS A 399 -10.75 -5.31 -15.61
N ARG A 400 -9.48 -5.06 -15.25
CA ARG A 400 -8.32 -5.92 -15.53
C ARG A 400 -8.19 -6.32 -17.01
N PRO A 401 -8.10 -5.38 -17.96
CA PRO A 401 -7.94 -5.70 -19.37
C PRO A 401 -6.65 -6.49 -19.64
N ASP A 402 -6.65 -7.32 -20.70
CA ASP A 402 -5.46 -8.05 -21.12
C ASP A 402 -4.41 -7.15 -21.74
N CYS A 403 -4.81 -6.05 -22.38
CA CYS A 403 -3.90 -5.06 -22.92
C CYS A 403 -3.52 -3.98 -21.86
N PRO A 404 -2.41 -3.25 -22.06
CA PRO A 404 -2.02 -2.13 -21.20
C PRO A 404 -3.01 -0.97 -21.27
N ILE A 405 -3.09 -0.21 -20.18
CA ILE A 405 -3.86 1.05 -20.07
C ILE A 405 -2.87 2.20 -20.14
N LEU A 406 -2.95 3.02 -21.17
CA LEU A 406 -2.13 4.21 -21.35
C LEU A 406 -2.94 5.43 -20.94
N ALA A 407 -2.56 6.06 -19.82
CA ALA A 407 -3.29 7.19 -19.26
C ALA A 407 -2.63 8.51 -19.69
N ILE A 408 -3.33 9.30 -20.47
CA ILE A 408 -2.83 10.58 -20.96
C ILE A 408 -3.30 11.70 -20.03
N THR A 409 -2.35 12.45 -19.45
CA THR A 409 -2.64 13.55 -18.52
C THR A 409 -1.61 14.66 -18.62
N ARG A 410 -2.07 15.91 -18.38
CA ARG A 410 -1.19 17.09 -18.26
C ARG A 410 -0.56 17.23 -16.88
N SER A 411 -1.19 16.66 -15.87
CA SER A 411 -0.75 16.80 -14.50
C SER A 411 0.42 15.88 -14.16
N LYS A 412 1.58 16.44 -13.77
CA LYS A 412 2.71 15.70 -13.21
C LYS A 412 2.29 14.86 -12.00
N LEU A 413 1.48 15.47 -11.14
CA LEU A 413 0.99 14.84 -9.92
C LEU A 413 0.10 13.62 -10.23
N VAL A 414 -0.83 13.77 -11.17
CA VAL A 414 -1.71 12.65 -11.59
C VAL A 414 -0.89 11.54 -12.25
N ALA A 415 0.08 11.88 -13.09
CA ALA A 415 0.96 10.90 -13.71
C ALA A 415 1.72 10.07 -12.66
N ARG A 416 2.30 10.71 -11.64
CA ARG A 416 2.96 9.99 -10.52
C ARG A 416 1.98 9.09 -9.76
N ARG A 417 0.79 9.62 -9.43
CA ARG A 417 -0.25 8.87 -8.70
C ARG A 417 -0.75 7.66 -9.49
N LEU A 418 -0.88 7.77 -10.79
CA LEU A 418 -1.27 6.65 -11.63
C LEU A 418 -0.24 5.51 -11.67
N ALA A 419 1.02 5.76 -11.28
CA ALA A 419 2.05 4.73 -11.15
C ALA A 419 1.70 3.62 -10.14
N MET A 420 0.74 3.82 -9.23
CA MET A 420 0.25 2.79 -8.30
C MET A 420 -0.93 1.97 -8.84
N ASN A 421 -1.55 2.36 -9.96
CA ASN A 421 -2.73 1.69 -10.48
C ASN A 421 -2.37 0.52 -11.40
N TRP A 422 -2.97 -0.64 -11.18
CA TRP A 422 -2.72 -1.84 -11.95
C TRP A 422 -2.90 -1.63 -13.45
N GLY A 423 -1.94 -2.08 -14.25
CA GLY A 423 -1.98 -2.01 -15.72
C GLY A 423 -1.84 -0.62 -16.31
N VAL A 424 -1.81 0.45 -15.50
CA VAL A 424 -1.76 1.83 -15.99
C VAL A 424 -0.33 2.29 -16.20
N THR A 425 -0.04 2.80 -17.40
CA THR A 425 1.20 3.52 -17.73
C THR A 425 0.84 4.97 -18.05
N PRO A 426 1.26 5.94 -17.24
CA PRO A 426 0.96 7.35 -17.48
C PRO A 426 1.83 7.91 -18.61
N ILE A 427 1.22 8.68 -19.50
CA ILE A 427 1.86 9.45 -20.56
C ILE A 427 1.55 10.92 -20.31
N ARG A 428 2.61 11.74 -20.20
CA ARG A 428 2.45 13.18 -20.05
C ARG A 428 2.29 13.87 -21.40
N TYR A 429 1.40 14.85 -21.43
CA TYR A 429 1.18 15.74 -22.56
C TYR A 429 1.19 17.18 -22.08
N ASP A 430 2.07 18.01 -22.63
CA ASP A 430 2.28 19.39 -22.17
C ASP A 430 1.73 20.45 -23.18
N ASP A 431 1.33 20.08 -24.40
CA ASP A 431 1.04 20.98 -25.52
C ASP A 431 -0.46 21.25 -25.78
N GLY A 432 -1.14 21.92 -24.87
CA GLY A 432 -2.50 22.42 -25.12
C GLY A 432 -3.65 21.49 -24.69
N ASP A 433 -4.90 21.85 -25.07
CA ASP A 433 -6.13 21.17 -24.61
C ASP A 433 -6.85 20.36 -25.69
N ASP A 434 -6.35 20.36 -26.92
CA ASP A 434 -6.95 19.62 -28.05
C ASP A 434 -6.83 18.10 -27.85
N ASP A 435 -7.96 17.41 -27.77
CA ASP A 435 -8.01 15.98 -27.53
C ASP A 435 -7.48 15.15 -28.71
N GLU A 436 -7.58 15.63 -29.94
CA GLU A 436 -7.00 14.98 -31.10
C GLU A 436 -5.45 15.06 -31.07
N ALA A 437 -4.91 16.22 -30.70
CA ALA A 437 -3.47 16.39 -30.49
C ALA A 437 -2.95 15.51 -29.35
N LYS A 438 -3.68 15.42 -28.21
CA LYS A 438 -3.38 14.47 -27.13
C LYS A 438 -3.37 13.03 -27.62
N LEU A 439 -4.33 12.64 -28.43
CA LEU A 439 -4.42 11.27 -28.99
C LEU A 439 -3.23 10.98 -29.91
N VAL A 440 -2.89 11.89 -30.82
CA VAL A 440 -1.75 11.73 -31.74
C VAL A 440 -0.46 11.59 -30.95
N HIS A 441 -0.21 12.47 -29.98
CA HIS A 441 0.96 12.39 -29.10
C HIS A 441 1.01 11.05 -28.35
N ALA A 442 -0.13 10.62 -27.77
CA ALA A 442 -0.20 9.37 -27.03
C ALA A 442 0.10 8.15 -27.87
N LEU A 443 -0.37 8.11 -29.13
CA LEU A 443 -0.07 7.03 -30.06
C LEU A 443 1.41 7.01 -30.44
N GLN A 444 2.03 8.19 -30.66
CA GLN A 444 3.47 8.31 -30.92
C GLN A 444 4.30 7.80 -29.74
N GLU A 445 3.96 8.22 -28.51
CA GLU A 445 4.64 7.76 -27.31
C GLU A 445 4.40 6.27 -27.03
N ALA A 446 3.19 5.77 -27.24
CA ALA A 446 2.87 4.35 -27.12
C ALA A 446 3.72 3.51 -28.11
N ARG A 447 3.90 4.01 -29.34
CA ARG A 447 4.76 3.37 -30.35
C ARG A 447 6.24 3.43 -29.94
N ARG A 448 6.73 4.58 -29.48
CA ARG A 448 8.11 4.74 -28.98
C ARG A 448 8.42 3.81 -27.81
N MET A 449 7.46 3.60 -26.93
CA MET A 449 7.54 2.70 -25.76
C MET A 449 7.32 1.23 -26.13
N GLY A 450 6.96 0.90 -27.36
CA GLY A 450 6.74 -0.47 -27.82
C GLY A 450 5.40 -1.09 -27.40
N PHE A 451 4.42 -0.27 -27.01
CA PHE A 451 3.07 -0.75 -26.66
C PHE A 451 2.21 -1.01 -27.87
N VAL A 452 2.40 -0.27 -28.96
CA VAL A 452 1.62 -0.37 -30.19
C VAL A 452 2.52 -0.29 -31.41
N SER A 453 2.07 -0.89 -32.51
CA SER A 453 2.70 -0.88 -33.84
C SER A 453 1.72 -0.34 -34.91
N ALA A 454 2.23 0.02 -36.08
CA ALA A 454 1.37 0.40 -37.21
C ALA A 454 0.40 -0.74 -37.56
N GLY A 455 -0.86 -0.40 -37.75
CA GLY A 455 -1.93 -1.35 -38.03
C GLY A 455 -2.62 -1.92 -36.80
N ASP A 456 -2.08 -1.70 -35.56
CA ASP A 456 -2.73 -2.16 -34.35
C ASP A 456 -4.03 -1.38 -34.08
N THR A 457 -4.97 -2.06 -33.44
CA THR A 457 -6.23 -1.46 -32.96
C THR A 457 -6.03 -0.97 -31.53
N VAL A 458 -6.53 0.22 -31.23
CA VAL A 458 -6.52 0.84 -29.91
C VAL A 458 -7.91 1.35 -29.55
N VAL A 459 -8.34 1.09 -28.31
CA VAL A 459 -9.59 1.64 -27.76
C VAL A 459 -9.28 2.90 -26.97
N VAL A 460 -10.00 3.98 -27.25
CA VAL A 460 -9.80 5.30 -26.62
C VAL A 460 -11.01 5.65 -25.78
N THR A 461 -10.79 6.09 -24.54
CA THR A 461 -11.83 6.66 -23.66
C THR A 461 -11.57 8.13 -23.40
N SER A 462 -12.58 8.96 -23.60
CA SER A 462 -12.52 10.42 -23.34
C SER A 462 -13.87 10.94 -22.88
N GLY A 463 -13.94 12.21 -22.48
CA GLY A 463 -15.17 12.89 -22.15
C GLY A 463 -15.38 14.11 -23.05
N TYR A 464 -16.60 14.35 -23.51
CA TYR A 464 -16.93 15.52 -24.31
C TYR A 464 -16.82 16.81 -23.47
N GLN A 465 -17.14 16.72 -22.18
CA GLN A 465 -16.93 17.82 -21.23
C GLN A 465 -15.75 17.48 -20.33
N GLN A 466 -14.81 18.42 -20.21
CA GLN A 466 -13.61 18.29 -19.35
C GLN A 466 -13.95 18.41 -17.85
N THR A 467 -14.90 17.62 -17.38
CA THR A 467 -15.32 17.56 -15.97
C THR A 467 -14.89 16.22 -15.37
N THR A 468 -14.48 16.24 -14.10
CA THR A 468 -14.14 15.01 -13.36
C THR A 468 -15.31 14.04 -13.39
N GLY A 469 -15.08 12.79 -13.88
CA GLY A 469 -16.13 11.79 -14.04
C GLY A 469 -17.03 11.99 -15.27
N GLY A 470 -16.67 12.89 -16.18
CA GLY A 470 -17.41 13.17 -17.42
C GLY A 470 -17.05 12.30 -18.61
N THR A 471 -16.37 11.14 -18.40
CA THR A 471 -16.05 10.24 -19.49
C THR A 471 -17.32 9.55 -20.02
N ASP A 472 -17.66 9.84 -21.27
CA ASP A 472 -18.91 9.42 -21.93
C ASP A 472 -18.71 8.90 -23.36
N LEU A 473 -17.44 8.82 -23.85
CA LEU A 473 -17.11 8.42 -25.21
C LEU A 473 -16.13 7.24 -25.23
N ILE A 474 -16.41 6.29 -26.12
CA ILE A 474 -15.46 5.26 -26.57
C ILE A 474 -15.23 5.41 -28.07
N ARG A 475 -13.97 5.41 -28.48
CA ARG A 475 -13.56 5.48 -29.89
C ARG A 475 -12.58 4.34 -30.17
N VAL A 476 -12.69 3.73 -31.34
CA VAL A 476 -11.71 2.75 -31.84
C VAL A 476 -10.86 3.44 -32.91
N VAL A 477 -9.54 3.26 -32.79
CA VAL A 477 -8.55 3.88 -33.67
C VAL A 477 -7.58 2.82 -34.17
N THR A 478 -7.25 2.85 -35.47
CA THR A 478 -6.13 2.07 -36.03
C THR A 478 -4.88 2.95 -36.03
N VAL A 479 -3.77 2.43 -35.50
CA VAL A 479 -2.49 3.14 -35.46
C VAL A 479 -1.98 3.35 -36.88
N ALA A 480 -1.78 4.61 -37.27
CA ALA A 480 -1.25 4.95 -38.58
C ALA A 480 0.20 4.43 -38.78
N GLY A 481 0.57 4.18 -40.01
CA GLY A 481 1.88 3.68 -40.44
C GLY A 481 3.04 4.68 -40.24
#